data_5c54953692b4939621b757df2f984fa1
#
_entry.id   5c54953692b4939621b757df2f984fa1
#
_cell.length_a   1.000
_cell.length_b   1.000
_cell.length_c   1.000
_cell.angle_alpha   90.00
_cell.angle_beta   90.00
_cell.angle_gamma   90.00
#
_symmetry.space_group_name_H-M   'P 1'
#
loop_
_entity.id
_entity.type
_entity.pdbx_description
1 polymer ?
#
loop_
_entity_poly.entity_id
_entity_poly.type
_entity_poly.pdbx_seq_one_letter_code
_entity_poly.pdbx_strand_id
1 'polypeptide(L)'
;MNIALHHFRLIDTISKEGTLTKAATTLHLTQSALSHQLKELEKELGIDVFNRKGKKLFLSEQGYRFLRSAEKILAEIKSLEEDINNYKQGKTSKLTISMQCYTAYHWLPGIIKYYKSRWPDINIQILSDATRRPLEYLMNGDLDIGIIRTQMVNTKIRYEPIFEDKLVAVISKDHHLAQKEVIEVADFQGEELILPLYDPSYQDTPIIEALIQAQQVKPKTLHRIHYTDATIEMVNAGLGISVMADWIVEPYLKNRNIVTKPMHHSVARRAWFAATCKQTPAILNFLECLKMYFAGADMNVDESEKKSIIKAHAIQLQKSVPENIMPGILGTEILPPTAQGFKNYQY
;
A
#
# COMPACT_ATOMS: atom_id res chain seq x y z
N MET A 1 2.16 -32.71 -17.06
CA MET A 1 1.24 -31.55 -17.13
C MET A 1 2.04 -30.37 -17.69
N ASN A 2 1.68 -29.85 -18.83
CA ASN A 2 2.39 -28.74 -19.48
C ASN A 2 1.44 -27.55 -19.68
N ILE A 3 1.25 -26.74 -18.63
CA ILE A 3 0.39 -25.56 -18.69
C ILE A 3 1.18 -24.39 -19.27
N ALA A 4 0.75 -23.88 -20.44
CA ALA A 4 1.39 -22.76 -21.11
C ALA A 4 0.57 -21.45 -20.91
N LEU A 5 1.21 -20.30 -21.14
CA LEU A 5 0.61 -18.98 -20.99
C LEU A 5 -0.72 -18.80 -21.75
N HIS A 6 -0.80 -19.36 -22.97
CA HIS A 6 -2.02 -19.26 -23.76
C HIS A 6 -3.21 -19.97 -23.11
N HIS A 7 -2.99 -21.00 -22.30
CA HIS A 7 -4.05 -21.66 -21.53
C HIS A 7 -4.68 -20.74 -20.49
N PHE A 8 -3.88 -19.92 -19.79
CA PHE A 8 -4.39 -18.93 -18.85
C PHE A 8 -5.22 -17.86 -19.56
N ARG A 9 -4.74 -17.34 -20.70
CA ARG A 9 -5.48 -16.38 -21.54
C ARG A 9 -6.79 -16.98 -22.07
N LEU A 10 -6.78 -18.23 -22.46
CA LEU A 10 -7.97 -18.96 -22.94
C LEU A 10 -9.05 -19.03 -21.86
N ILE A 11 -8.70 -19.48 -20.66
CA ILE A 11 -9.67 -19.62 -19.55
C ILE A 11 -10.19 -18.25 -19.11
N ASP A 12 -9.34 -17.26 -18.94
CA ASP A 12 -9.72 -15.90 -18.57
C ASP A 12 -10.69 -15.30 -19.59
N THR A 13 -10.38 -15.40 -20.88
CA THR A 13 -11.22 -14.85 -21.94
C THR A 13 -12.57 -15.59 -22.04
N ILE A 14 -12.58 -16.91 -21.97
CA ILE A 14 -13.84 -17.68 -22.01
C ILE A 14 -14.72 -17.32 -20.79
N SER A 15 -14.12 -17.15 -19.63
CA SER A 15 -14.87 -16.76 -18.41
C SER A 15 -15.53 -15.39 -18.55
N LYS A 16 -14.84 -14.42 -19.14
CA LYS A 16 -15.36 -13.05 -19.36
C LYS A 16 -16.44 -13.00 -20.44
N GLU A 17 -16.24 -13.72 -21.54
CA GLU A 17 -17.12 -13.68 -22.70
C GLU A 17 -18.36 -14.60 -22.57
N GLY A 18 -18.29 -15.63 -21.73
CA GLY A 18 -19.34 -16.58 -21.43
C GLY A 18 -19.72 -17.54 -22.59
N THR A 19 -19.17 -17.35 -23.79
CA THR A 19 -19.40 -18.24 -24.96
C THR A 19 -18.12 -18.44 -25.76
N LEU A 20 -17.95 -19.66 -26.34
CA LEU A 20 -16.80 -19.95 -27.19
C LEU A 20 -16.72 -19.04 -28.43
N THR A 21 -17.86 -18.66 -29.00
CA THR A 21 -17.88 -17.83 -30.22
C THR A 21 -17.32 -16.42 -29.92
N LYS A 22 -17.76 -15.78 -28.83
CA LYS A 22 -17.25 -14.46 -28.46
C LYS A 22 -15.79 -14.53 -28.06
N ALA A 23 -15.42 -15.50 -27.22
CA ALA A 23 -14.04 -15.69 -26.78
C ALA A 23 -13.09 -15.96 -27.96
N ALA A 24 -13.53 -16.73 -28.94
CA ALA A 24 -12.74 -16.97 -30.18
C ALA A 24 -12.48 -15.68 -30.95
N THR A 25 -13.47 -14.80 -31.07
CA THR A 25 -13.30 -13.48 -31.69
C THR A 25 -12.26 -12.65 -30.95
N THR A 26 -12.36 -12.56 -29.62
CA THR A 26 -11.43 -11.80 -28.75
C THR A 26 -10.00 -12.35 -28.84
N LEU A 27 -9.83 -13.67 -28.98
CA LEU A 27 -8.54 -14.33 -29.09
C LEU A 27 -8.02 -14.46 -30.55
N HIS A 28 -8.74 -13.91 -31.52
CA HIS A 28 -8.42 -14.01 -32.96
C HIS A 28 -8.26 -15.48 -33.43
N LEU A 29 -9.12 -16.36 -32.93
CA LEU A 29 -9.17 -17.79 -33.27
C LEU A 29 -10.51 -18.14 -33.90
N THR A 30 -10.56 -19.32 -34.56
CA THR A 30 -11.84 -19.91 -34.91
C THR A 30 -12.48 -20.57 -33.68
N GLN A 31 -13.81 -20.62 -33.65
CA GLN A 31 -14.52 -21.28 -32.55
C GLN A 31 -14.17 -22.78 -32.42
N SER A 32 -13.89 -23.45 -33.55
CA SER A 32 -13.45 -24.86 -33.55
C SER A 32 -12.05 -25.02 -32.95
N ALA A 33 -11.10 -24.13 -33.29
CA ALA A 33 -9.74 -24.15 -32.73
C ALA A 33 -9.79 -23.89 -31.21
N LEU A 34 -10.55 -22.90 -30.76
CA LEU A 34 -10.70 -22.59 -29.34
C LEU A 34 -11.35 -23.75 -28.57
N SER A 35 -12.39 -24.40 -29.16
CA SER A 35 -13.02 -25.56 -28.55
C SER A 35 -12.08 -26.76 -28.45
N HIS A 36 -11.20 -26.95 -29.44
CA HIS A 36 -10.18 -28.00 -29.42
C HIS A 36 -9.15 -27.73 -28.32
N GLN A 37 -8.59 -26.52 -28.27
CA GLN A 37 -7.62 -26.13 -27.23
C GLN A 37 -8.18 -26.28 -25.82
N LEU A 38 -9.44 -25.90 -25.59
CA LEU A 38 -10.09 -26.08 -24.29
C LEU A 38 -10.18 -27.57 -23.92
N LYS A 39 -10.63 -28.41 -24.87
CA LYS A 39 -10.74 -29.86 -24.62
C LYS A 39 -9.39 -30.53 -24.36
N GLU A 40 -8.35 -30.12 -25.08
CA GLU A 40 -6.98 -30.62 -24.86
C GLU A 40 -6.49 -30.24 -23.46
N LEU A 41 -6.69 -28.99 -23.05
CA LEU A 41 -6.34 -28.54 -21.71
C LEU A 41 -7.10 -29.32 -20.63
N GLU A 42 -8.42 -29.47 -20.75
CA GLU A 42 -9.25 -30.22 -19.79
C GLU A 42 -8.84 -31.69 -19.71
N LYS A 43 -8.50 -32.30 -20.86
CA LYS A 43 -7.96 -33.67 -20.94
C LYS A 43 -6.61 -33.80 -20.24
N GLU A 44 -5.71 -32.82 -20.43
CA GLU A 44 -4.39 -32.82 -19.81
C GLU A 44 -4.47 -32.59 -18.29
N LEU A 45 -5.38 -31.74 -17.86
CA LEU A 45 -5.65 -31.48 -16.46
C LEU A 45 -6.41 -32.61 -15.77
N GLY A 46 -7.13 -33.45 -16.52
CA GLY A 46 -8.01 -34.49 -15.98
C GLY A 46 -9.25 -33.94 -15.30
N ILE A 47 -9.63 -32.69 -15.56
CA ILE A 47 -10.79 -32.02 -14.98
C ILE A 47 -11.50 -31.18 -16.03
N ASP A 48 -12.82 -31.01 -15.87
CA ASP A 48 -13.60 -30.05 -16.65
C ASP A 48 -13.46 -28.67 -16.01
N VAL A 49 -12.93 -27.71 -16.75
CA VAL A 49 -12.80 -26.32 -16.31
C VAL A 49 -14.12 -25.56 -16.46
N PHE A 50 -14.90 -25.94 -17.51
CA PHE A 50 -16.21 -25.33 -17.75
C PHE A 50 -17.33 -26.37 -17.85
N ASN A 51 -18.45 -26.05 -17.21
CA ASN A 51 -19.73 -26.71 -17.43
C ASN A 51 -20.49 -26.07 -18.59
N ARG A 52 -21.13 -26.87 -19.44
CA ARG A 52 -21.92 -26.38 -20.59
C ARG A 52 -23.42 -26.38 -20.27
N LYS A 53 -24.06 -25.24 -20.52
CA LYS A 53 -25.53 -25.15 -20.50
C LYS A 53 -26.01 -24.49 -21.82
N GLY A 54 -26.36 -25.32 -22.79
CA GLY A 54 -26.61 -24.86 -24.15
C GLY A 54 -25.39 -24.27 -24.83
N LYS A 55 -25.45 -23.01 -25.25
CA LYS A 55 -24.34 -22.29 -25.88
C LYS A 55 -23.45 -21.56 -24.85
N LYS A 56 -23.83 -21.50 -23.56
CA LYS A 56 -23.12 -20.81 -22.49
C LYS A 56 -22.19 -21.75 -21.76
N LEU A 57 -21.07 -21.20 -21.32
CA LEU A 57 -20.06 -21.84 -20.49
C LEU A 57 -20.04 -21.21 -19.10
N PHE A 58 -20.01 -22.02 -18.07
CA PHE A 58 -19.92 -21.61 -16.67
C PHE A 58 -18.73 -22.34 -16.05
N LEU A 59 -17.95 -21.64 -15.27
CA LEU A 59 -16.83 -22.27 -14.56
C LEU A 59 -17.32 -23.41 -13.65
N SER A 60 -16.59 -24.52 -13.64
CA SER A 60 -16.70 -25.53 -12.60
C SER A 60 -16.04 -25.02 -11.29
N GLU A 61 -16.17 -25.75 -10.19
CA GLU A 61 -15.48 -25.42 -8.92
C GLU A 61 -13.95 -25.39 -9.13
N GLN A 62 -13.42 -26.37 -9.87
CA GLN A 62 -12.00 -26.46 -10.21
C GLN A 62 -11.62 -25.34 -11.19
N GLY A 63 -12.52 -24.99 -12.11
CA GLY A 63 -12.36 -23.88 -13.03
C GLY A 63 -12.21 -22.52 -12.33
N TYR A 64 -12.95 -22.28 -11.26
CA TYR A 64 -12.78 -21.07 -10.42
C TYR A 64 -11.39 -21.01 -9.77
N ARG A 65 -10.87 -22.14 -9.29
CA ARG A 65 -9.50 -22.19 -8.75
C ARG A 65 -8.45 -21.91 -9.83
N PHE A 66 -8.64 -22.48 -11.01
CA PHE A 66 -7.75 -22.25 -12.15
C PHE A 66 -7.78 -20.77 -12.56
N LEU A 67 -8.97 -20.17 -12.70
CA LEU A 67 -9.13 -18.77 -13.08
C LEU A 67 -8.42 -17.84 -12.11
N ARG A 68 -8.58 -18.02 -10.77
CA ARG A 68 -7.87 -17.19 -9.77
C ARG A 68 -6.35 -17.22 -9.94
N SER A 69 -5.80 -18.38 -10.30
CA SER A 69 -4.37 -18.50 -10.58
C SER A 69 -3.99 -17.87 -11.94
N ALA A 70 -4.85 -18.04 -12.95
CA ALA A 70 -4.65 -17.45 -14.27
C ALA A 70 -4.64 -15.92 -14.21
N GLU A 71 -5.58 -15.31 -13.49
CA GLU A 71 -5.66 -13.86 -13.31
C GLU A 71 -4.38 -13.29 -12.67
N LYS A 72 -3.86 -13.96 -11.64
CA LYS A 72 -2.59 -13.57 -10.99
C LYS A 72 -1.39 -13.65 -11.94
N ILE A 73 -1.27 -14.75 -12.67
CA ILE A 73 -0.17 -14.97 -13.63
C ILE A 73 -0.25 -13.95 -14.77
N LEU A 74 -1.44 -13.70 -15.31
CA LEU A 74 -1.63 -12.74 -16.39
C LEU A 74 -1.36 -11.30 -15.92
N ALA A 75 -1.75 -10.95 -14.68
CA ALA A 75 -1.43 -9.65 -14.08
C ALA A 75 0.07 -9.45 -13.92
N GLU A 76 0.81 -10.49 -13.47
CA GLU A 76 2.25 -10.42 -13.31
C GLU A 76 2.97 -10.26 -14.66
N ILE A 77 2.51 -10.98 -15.70
CA ILE A 77 3.06 -10.83 -17.06
C ILE A 77 2.81 -9.42 -17.60
N LYS A 78 1.60 -8.87 -17.36
CA LYS A 78 1.28 -7.51 -17.78
C LYS A 78 2.17 -6.50 -17.06
N SER A 79 2.40 -6.67 -15.77
CA SER A 79 3.32 -5.83 -14.99
C SER A 79 4.74 -5.88 -15.55
N LEU A 80 5.23 -7.08 -15.88
CA LEU A 80 6.55 -7.25 -16.49
C LEU A 80 6.65 -6.58 -17.88
N GLU A 81 5.61 -6.70 -18.72
CA GLU A 81 5.54 -6.04 -20.02
C GLU A 81 5.57 -4.50 -19.87
N GLU A 82 4.82 -3.96 -18.89
CA GLU A 82 4.82 -2.53 -18.56
C GLU A 82 6.20 -2.08 -18.08
N ASP A 83 6.85 -2.83 -17.20
CA ASP A 83 8.18 -2.52 -16.68
C ASP A 83 9.24 -2.52 -17.80
N ILE A 84 9.20 -3.53 -18.69
CA ILE A 84 10.09 -3.60 -19.86
C ILE A 84 9.87 -2.41 -20.80
N ASN A 85 8.61 -2.05 -21.06
CA ASN A 85 8.26 -0.91 -21.90
C ASN A 85 8.71 0.42 -21.28
N ASN A 86 8.52 0.58 -19.98
CA ASN A 86 8.99 1.74 -19.24
C ASN A 86 10.53 1.84 -19.31
N TYR A 87 11.24 0.74 -19.10
CA TYR A 87 12.69 0.69 -19.24
C TYR A 87 13.16 1.09 -20.64
N LYS A 88 12.53 0.54 -21.70
CA LYS A 88 12.86 0.86 -23.11
C LYS A 88 12.60 2.34 -23.46
N GLN A 89 11.62 2.97 -22.83
CA GLN A 89 11.26 4.37 -23.08
C GLN A 89 11.99 5.35 -22.17
N GLY A 90 12.93 4.86 -21.33
CA GLY A 90 13.57 5.70 -20.31
C GLY A 90 12.59 6.26 -19.28
N LYS A 91 11.38 5.67 -19.22
CA LYS A 91 10.33 6.11 -18.31
C LYS A 91 10.40 5.35 -16.98
N THR A 92 10.24 6.06 -15.99
CA THR A 92 9.83 5.93 -14.59
C THR A 92 9.76 4.52 -13.99
N SER A 93 10.63 4.25 -13.05
CA SER A 93 10.45 3.17 -12.08
C SER A 93 9.19 3.43 -11.25
N LYS A 94 8.36 2.43 -11.05
CA LYS A 94 7.20 2.47 -10.15
C LYS A 94 7.66 2.10 -8.74
N LEU A 95 7.15 2.80 -7.73
CA LEU A 95 7.34 2.47 -6.33
C LEU A 95 5.98 2.31 -5.67
N THR A 96 5.65 1.10 -5.24
CA THR A 96 4.38 0.78 -4.58
C THR A 96 4.54 0.80 -3.07
N ILE A 97 3.68 1.55 -2.38
CA ILE A 97 3.75 1.75 -0.93
C ILE A 97 2.39 1.44 -0.31
N SER A 98 2.40 0.79 0.84
CA SER A 98 1.21 0.61 1.68
C SER A 98 1.54 0.78 3.15
N MET A 99 0.52 1.03 3.95
CA MET A 99 0.65 1.24 5.39
C MET A 99 -0.46 0.51 6.13
N GLN A 100 -0.14 -0.06 7.29
CA GLN A 100 -1.15 -0.69 8.17
C GLN A 100 -2.15 0.29 8.78
N CYS A 101 -1.85 1.59 8.75
CA CYS A 101 -2.70 2.62 9.33
C CYS A 101 -3.03 3.71 8.30
N TYR A 102 -4.31 3.87 7.96
CA TYR A 102 -4.73 4.90 7.01
C TYR A 102 -4.51 6.33 7.52
N THR A 103 -4.42 6.54 8.83
CA THR A 103 -4.15 7.88 9.39
C THR A 103 -2.75 8.40 9.09
N ALA A 104 -1.85 7.54 8.61
CA ALA A 104 -0.54 7.96 8.13
C ALA A 104 -0.58 8.91 6.92
N TYR A 105 -1.74 9.04 6.28
CA TYR A 105 -1.95 10.08 5.25
C TYR A 105 -1.82 11.51 5.79
N HIS A 106 -1.73 11.73 7.10
CA HIS A 106 -1.40 13.03 7.67
C HIS A 106 0.04 13.46 7.37
N TRP A 107 0.99 12.54 7.27
CA TRP A 107 2.40 12.84 7.02
C TRP A 107 2.96 12.29 5.70
N LEU A 108 2.45 11.17 5.21
CA LEU A 108 2.92 10.52 3.99
C LEU A 108 2.92 11.43 2.75
N PRO A 109 1.90 12.29 2.50
CA PRO A 109 1.91 13.20 1.36
C PRO A 109 3.10 14.17 1.35
N GLY A 110 3.53 14.64 2.52
CA GLY A 110 4.71 15.50 2.65
C GLY A 110 5.98 14.78 2.19
N ILE A 111 6.17 13.55 2.63
CA ILE A 111 7.31 12.71 2.23
C ILE A 111 7.26 12.39 0.74
N ILE A 112 6.10 12.05 0.19
CA ILE A 112 5.93 11.80 -1.25
C ILE A 112 6.28 13.04 -2.06
N LYS A 113 5.82 14.23 -1.63
CA LYS A 113 6.13 15.50 -2.29
C LYS A 113 7.64 15.75 -2.30
N TYR A 114 8.30 15.58 -1.17
CA TYR A 114 9.75 15.72 -1.04
C TYR A 114 10.50 14.70 -1.93
N TYR A 115 10.10 13.43 -1.88
CA TYR A 115 10.68 12.39 -2.72
C TYR A 115 10.55 12.71 -4.21
N LYS A 116 9.36 13.08 -4.68
CA LYS A 116 9.11 13.45 -6.09
C LYS A 116 9.88 14.67 -6.54
N SER A 117 10.22 15.58 -5.65
CA SER A 117 11.06 16.75 -6.02
C SER A 117 12.51 16.35 -6.32
N ARG A 118 12.99 15.24 -5.75
CA ARG A 118 14.36 14.72 -5.96
C ARG A 118 14.42 13.64 -7.03
N TRP A 119 13.39 12.84 -7.16
CA TRP A 119 13.28 11.75 -8.14
C TRP A 119 11.96 11.87 -8.93
N PRO A 120 11.83 12.87 -9.81
CA PRO A 120 10.58 13.17 -10.54
C PRO A 120 10.15 12.03 -11.46
N ASP A 121 11.12 11.23 -11.93
CA ASP A 121 10.87 10.11 -12.84
C ASP A 121 10.36 8.84 -12.14
N ILE A 122 10.22 8.82 -10.82
CA ILE A 122 9.68 7.68 -10.08
C ILE A 122 8.20 7.91 -9.80
N ASN A 123 7.36 7.00 -10.31
CA ASN A 123 5.92 7.04 -10.04
C ASN A 123 5.60 6.31 -8.73
N ILE A 124 5.13 7.06 -7.72
CA ILE A 124 4.69 6.47 -6.44
C ILE A 124 3.21 6.13 -6.55
N GLN A 125 2.91 4.87 -6.24
CA GLN A 125 1.54 4.38 -6.13
C GLN A 125 1.27 3.90 -4.70
N ILE A 126 0.19 4.41 -4.11
CA ILE A 126 -0.30 3.93 -2.82
C ILE A 126 -1.26 2.77 -3.08
N LEU A 127 -0.98 1.61 -2.47
CA LEU A 127 -1.77 0.41 -2.62
C LEU A 127 -2.63 0.21 -1.37
N SER A 128 -3.84 0.74 -1.39
CA SER A 128 -4.79 0.67 -0.26
C SER A 128 -5.22 -0.75 0.08
N ASP A 129 -5.35 -1.61 -0.93
CA ASP A 129 -5.77 -3.01 -0.75
C ASP A 129 -4.76 -3.83 0.06
N ALA A 130 -3.48 -3.42 0.03
CA ALA A 130 -2.43 -4.05 0.81
C ALA A 130 -2.42 -3.63 2.29
N THR A 131 -3.20 -2.61 2.69
CA THR A 131 -3.21 -2.06 4.07
C THR A 131 -3.45 -3.13 5.13
N ARG A 132 -4.32 -4.09 4.87
CA ARG A 132 -4.63 -5.16 5.81
C ARG A 132 -3.62 -6.31 5.78
N ARG A 133 -2.94 -6.53 4.67
CA ARG A 133 -2.04 -7.69 4.46
C ARG A 133 -0.74 -7.28 3.75
N PRO A 134 -0.02 -6.26 4.24
CA PRO A 134 1.15 -5.71 3.55
C PRO A 134 2.25 -6.75 3.34
N LEU A 135 2.45 -7.66 4.29
CA LEU A 135 3.49 -8.70 4.18
C LEU A 135 3.18 -9.73 3.08
N GLU A 136 1.90 -10.06 2.87
CA GLU A 136 1.47 -10.93 1.76
C GLU A 136 1.78 -10.27 0.42
N TYR A 137 1.42 -8.99 0.26
CA TYR A 137 1.69 -8.23 -0.98
C TYR A 137 3.18 -8.03 -1.23
N LEU A 138 3.99 -7.81 -0.18
CA LEU A 138 5.46 -7.79 -0.29
C LEU A 138 6.02 -9.11 -0.79
N MET A 139 5.58 -10.23 -0.22
CA MET A 139 6.06 -11.57 -0.61
C MET A 139 5.62 -11.95 -2.03
N ASN A 140 4.47 -11.49 -2.47
CA ASN A 140 3.98 -11.69 -3.84
C ASN A 140 4.67 -10.77 -4.87
N GLY A 141 5.41 -9.74 -4.41
CA GLY A 141 6.05 -8.76 -5.28
C GLY A 141 5.17 -7.60 -5.72
N ASP A 142 3.90 -7.55 -5.27
CA ASP A 142 2.91 -6.52 -5.61
C ASP A 142 3.15 -5.20 -4.85
N LEU A 143 3.90 -5.25 -3.74
CA LEU A 143 4.24 -4.13 -2.89
C LEU A 143 5.77 -4.03 -2.75
N ASP A 144 6.31 -2.81 -2.80
CA ASP A 144 7.73 -2.56 -2.60
C ASP A 144 8.06 -2.18 -1.16
N ILE A 145 7.21 -1.34 -0.52
CA ILE A 145 7.39 -0.87 0.86
C ILE A 145 6.08 -1.02 1.62
N GLY A 146 6.11 -1.79 2.70
CA GLY A 146 5.03 -1.87 3.68
C GLY A 146 5.42 -1.18 4.98
N ILE A 147 4.67 -0.17 5.42
CA ILE A 147 4.89 0.48 6.71
C ILE A 147 4.00 -0.20 7.76
N ILE A 148 4.63 -0.89 8.70
CA ILE A 148 3.99 -1.87 9.58
C ILE A 148 4.50 -1.78 11.01
N ARG A 149 3.73 -2.35 11.95
CA ARG A 149 4.13 -2.48 13.36
C ARG A 149 4.65 -3.87 13.70
N THR A 150 4.07 -4.90 13.11
CA THR A 150 4.34 -6.28 13.48
C THR A 150 5.32 -6.91 12.50
N GLN A 151 6.41 -7.44 13.04
CA GLN A 151 7.38 -8.20 12.26
C GLN A 151 7.03 -9.68 12.28
N MET A 152 7.14 -10.33 11.13
CA MET A 152 7.10 -11.78 11.01
C MET A 152 8.51 -12.33 10.84
N VAL A 153 8.78 -13.49 11.42
CA VAL A 153 10.04 -14.19 11.18
C VAL A 153 10.04 -14.73 9.74
N ASN A 154 10.67 -13.98 8.84
CA ASN A 154 10.82 -14.36 7.44
C ASN A 154 12.13 -13.79 6.88
N THR A 155 12.98 -14.67 6.35
CA THR A 155 14.31 -14.31 5.84
C THR A 155 14.29 -13.48 4.55
N LYS A 156 13.16 -13.41 3.85
CA LYS A 156 13.00 -12.64 2.61
C LYS A 156 12.62 -11.19 2.88
N ILE A 157 12.08 -10.90 4.07
CA ILE A 157 11.61 -9.55 4.43
C ILE A 157 12.65 -8.88 5.31
N ARG A 158 13.06 -7.67 4.93
CA ARG A 158 13.91 -6.80 5.73
C ARG A 158 13.05 -5.76 6.41
N TYR A 159 13.34 -5.50 7.67
CA TYR A 159 12.63 -4.53 8.49
C TYR A 159 13.59 -3.43 8.90
N GLU A 160 13.29 -2.20 8.52
CA GLU A 160 14.02 -1.02 8.95
C GLU A 160 13.19 -0.23 9.94
N PRO A 161 13.66 0.06 11.15
CA PRO A 161 12.94 0.90 12.09
C PRO A 161 12.84 2.32 11.55
N ILE A 162 11.64 2.92 11.64
CA ILE A 162 11.37 4.26 11.11
C ILE A 162 11.16 5.24 12.26
N PHE A 163 10.20 4.94 13.14
CA PHE A 163 9.87 5.76 14.30
C PHE A 163 9.19 4.93 15.39
N GLU A 164 9.09 5.52 16.56
CA GLU A 164 8.30 4.98 17.68
C GLU A 164 7.14 5.91 18.00
N ASP A 165 5.99 5.36 18.34
CA ASP A 165 4.85 6.09 18.85
C ASP A 165 4.55 5.73 20.32
N LYS A 166 3.71 6.55 20.94
CA LYS A 166 3.19 6.32 22.28
C LYS A 166 1.67 6.24 22.20
N LEU A 167 1.11 5.31 22.97
CA LEU A 167 -0.33 5.30 23.19
C LEU A 167 -0.69 6.35 24.22
N VAL A 168 -1.74 7.10 23.92
CA VAL A 168 -2.35 8.08 24.80
C VAL A 168 -3.84 7.80 24.96
N ALA A 169 -4.38 8.04 26.14
CA ALA A 169 -5.82 8.10 26.32
C ALA A 169 -6.35 9.41 25.72
N VAL A 170 -7.41 9.32 24.94
CA VAL A 170 -8.12 10.45 24.32
C VAL A 170 -9.43 10.61 25.04
N ILE A 171 -9.63 11.75 25.66
CA ILE A 171 -10.70 11.98 26.63
C ILE A 171 -11.33 13.34 26.33
N SER A 172 -12.67 13.46 26.47
CA SER A 172 -13.32 14.79 26.46
C SER A 172 -12.79 15.63 27.61
N LYS A 173 -12.55 16.93 27.40
CA LYS A 173 -12.13 17.84 28.49
C LYS A 173 -13.11 17.91 29.64
N ASP A 174 -14.38 17.60 29.40
CA ASP A 174 -15.46 17.62 30.40
C ASP A 174 -15.53 16.30 31.18
N HIS A 175 -14.77 15.28 30.81
CA HIS A 175 -14.74 13.99 31.48
C HIS A 175 -13.91 14.05 32.79
N HIS A 176 -14.34 13.35 33.84
CA HIS A 176 -13.67 13.38 35.14
C HIS A 176 -12.17 12.89 35.04
N LEU A 177 -11.88 11.92 34.19
CA LEU A 177 -10.51 11.45 33.99
C LEU A 177 -9.60 12.47 33.28
N ALA A 178 -10.16 13.53 32.69
CA ALA A 178 -9.35 14.59 32.08
C ALA A 178 -8.52 15.37 33.13
N GLN A 179 -8.85 15.28 34.42
CA GLN A 179 -8.11 15.89 35.51
C GLN A 179 -6.90 15.07 35.96
N LYS A 180 -6.80 13.79 35.58
CA LYS A 180 -5.66 12.95 35.90
C LYS A 180 -4.43 13.33 35.06
N GLU A 181 -3.25 13.18 35.60
CA GLU A 181 -1.99 13.40 34.88
C GLU A 181 -1.62 12.19 34.01
N VAL A 182 -1.90 10.98 34.51
CA VAL A 182 -1.62 9.71 33.85
C VAL A 182 -2.84 8.80 33.96
N ILE A 183 -3.16 8.09 32.91
CA ILE A 183 -4.24 7.11 32.88
C ILE A 183 -3.68 5.70 32.98
N GLU A 184 -4.26 4.91 33.87
CA GLU A 184 -3.99 3.49 34.02
C GLU A 184 -5.09 2.66 33.35
N VAL A 185 -4.80 1.41 33.03
CA VAL A 185 -5.81 0.51 32.47
C VAL A 185 -6.97 0.28 33.45
N ALA A 186 -6.71 0.31 34.76
CA ALA A 186 -7.70 0.20 35.81
C ALA A 186 -8.74 1.35 35.79
N ASP A 187 -8.37 2.53 35.28
CA ASP A 187 -9.27 3.67 35.15
C ASP A 187 -10.41 3.45 34.14
N PHE A 188 -10.28 2.44 33.29
CA PHE A 188 -11.33 2.06 32.36
C PHE A 188 -12.45 1.23 32.99
N GLN A 189 -12.33 0.89 34.28
CA GLN A 189 -13.36 0.17 35.00
C GLN A 189 -14.66 0.95 35.05
N GLY A 190 -15.72 0.42 34.44
CA GLY A 190 -17.03 1.07 34.42
C GLY A 190 -17.17 2.19 33.40
N GLU A 191 -16.14 2.51 32.61
CA GLU A 191 -16.16 3.54 31.59
C GLU A 191 -16.68 3.01 30.25
N GLU A 192 -17.15 3.93 29.39
CA GLU A 192 -17.44 3.60 27.99
C GLU A 192 -16.15 3.75 27.17
N LEU A 193 -15.72 2.66 26.54
CA LEU A 193 -14.53 2.63 25.69
C LEU A 193 -14.91 2.61 24.22
N ILE A 194 -14.17 3.37 23.42
CA ILE A 194 -14.29 3.43 21.97
C ILE A 194 -12.94 3.01 21.38
N LEU A 195 -12.85 1.77 20.95
CA LEU A 195 -11.60 1.20 20.43
C LEU A 195 -11.72 0.90 18.94
N PRO A 196 -10.58 0.84 18.21
CA PRO A 196 -10.59 0.44 16.82
C PRO A 196 -11.21 -0.95 16.62
N LEU A 197 -11.94 -1.13 15.51
CA LEU A 197 -12.41 -2.44 15.12
C LEU A 197 -11.20 -3.33 14.84
N TYR A 198 -11.11 -4.41 15.56
CA TYR A 198 -10.06 -5.42 15.43
C TYR A 198 -10.55 -6.57 14.56
N ASP A 199 -9.71 -7.02 13.65
CA ASP A 199 -9.96 -8.22 12.84
C ASP A 199 -9.17 -9.39 13.46
N PRO A 200 -9.84 -10.40 14.05
CA PRO A 200 -9.17 -11.52 14.69
C PRO A 200 -8.31 -12.38 13.75
N SER A 201 -8.49 -12.24 12.43
CA SER A 201 -7.65 -12.94 11.45
C SER A 201 -6.21 -12.41 11.43
N TYR A 202 -5.98 -11.21 11.99
CA TYR A 202 -4.65 -10.68 12.26
C TYR A 202 -4.25 -11.10 13.67
N GLN A 203 -3.12 -11.78 13.80
CA GLN A 203 -2.57 -12.28 15.08
C GLN A 203 -2.15 -11.17 16.06
N ASP A 204 -2.65 -9.96 15.92
CA ASP A 204 -2.21 -8.76 16.64
C ASP A 204 -3.36 -8.23 17.51
N THR A 205 -3.57 -8.87 18.66
CA THR A 205 -4.51 -8.34 19.66
C THR A 205 -4.04 -6.93 20.07
N PRO A 206 -4.91 -5.90 19.98
CA PRO A 206 -4.52 -4.57 20.42
C PRO A 206 -4.02 -4.60 21.87
N ILE A 207 -2.86 -4.03 22.11
CA ILE A 207 -2.20 -4.08 23.44
C ILE A 207 -3.14 -3.64 24.57
N ILE A 208 -4.01 -2.66 24.32
CA ILE A 208 -4.99 -2.18 25.30
C ILE A 208 -6.00 -3.28 25.66
N GLU A 209 -6.47 -4.04 24.68
CA GLU A 209 -7.42 -5.12 24.94
C GLU A 209 -6.78 -6.28 25.71
N ALA A 210 -5.53 -6.62 25.34
CA ALA A 210 -4.78 -7.61 26.09
C ALA A 210 -4.56 -7.18 27.54
N LEU A 211 -4.28 -5.90 27.80
CA LEU A 211 -4.12 -5.37 29.15
C LEU A 211 -5.45 -5.32 29.93
N ILE A 212 -6.54 -4.91 29.29
CA ILE A 212 -7.90 -4.94 29.88
C ILE A 212 -8.24 -6.36 30.32
N GLN A 213 -7.99 -7.35 29.48
CA GLN A 213 -8.22 -8.76 29.78
C GLN A 213 -7.31 -9.24 30.92
N ALA A 214 -6.01 -8.96 30.84
CA ALA A 214 -5.03 -9.40 31.83
C ALA A 214 -5.31 -8.84 33.23
N GLN A 215 -5.76 -7.59 33.31
CA GLN A 215 -6.11 -6.91 34.56
C GLN A 215 -7.57 -7.10 34.97
N GLN A 216 -8.34 -7.89 34.21
CA GLN A 216 -9.76 -8.17 34.47
C GLN A 216 -10.62 -6.89 34.59
N VAL A 217 -10.24 -5.82 33.93
CA VAL A 217 -10.99 -4.57 33.88
C VAL A 217 -12.27 -4.78 33.06
N LYS A 218 -13.39 -4.28 33.57
CA LYS A 218 -14.72 -4.41 32.94
C LYS A 218 -15.24 -3.04 32.55
N PRO A 219 -15.01 -2.58 31.30
CA PRO A 219 -15.66 -1.37 30.81
C PRO A 219 -17.18 -1.53 30.86
N LYS A 220 -17.90 -0.43 31.02
CA LYS A 220 -19.38 -0.42 30.97
C LYS A 220 -19.86 -0.86 29.57
N THR A 221 -19.22 -0.31 28.54
CA THR A 221 -19.49 -0.63 27.13
C THR A 221 -18.20 -0.58 26.34
N LEU A 222 -18.06 -1.43 25.33
CA LEU A 222 -16.96 -1.39 24.38
C LEU A 222 -17.51 -1.18 22.97
N HIS A 223 -17.38 0.04 22.47
CA HIS A 223 -17.73 0.40 21.10
C HIS A 223 -16.57 0.07 20.16
N ARG A 224 -16.88 -0.55 19.02
CA ARG A 224 -15.93 -0.91 17.98
C ARG A 224 -16.13 -0.02 16.75
N ILE A 225 -15.22 0.89 16.52
CA ILE A 225 -15.30 1.88 15.44
C ILE A 225 -14.15 1.69 14.48
N HIS A 226 -14.47 1.60 13.19
CA HIS A 226 -13.47 1.36 12.15
C HIS A 226 -12.65 2.62 11.79
N TYR A 227 -13.26 3.79 11.88
CA TYR A 227 -12.67 5.05 11.44
C TYR A 227 -12.23 5.93 12.59
N THR A 228 -10.99 6.44 12.53
CA THR A 228 -10.41 7.32 13.54
C THR A 228 -11.23 8.60 13.71
N ASP A 229 -11.64 9.23 12.60
CA ASP A 229 -12.46 10.46 12.68
C ASP A 229 -13.74 10.25 13.46
N ALA A 230 -14.46 9.14 13.22
CA ALA A 230 -15.67 8.81 13.96
C ALA A 230 -15.38 8.56 15.45
N THR A 231 -14.26 7.88 15.77
CA THR A 231 -13.82 7.68 17.16
C THR A 231 -13.55 9.03 17.85
N ILE A 232 -12.83 9.92 17.18
CA ILE A 232 -12.52 11.26 17.72
C ILE A 232 -13.80 12.07 17.94
N GLU A 233 -14.76 12.04 17.02
CA GLU A 233 -16.03 12.77 17.19
C GLU A 233 -16.88 12.20 18.33
N MET A 234 -16.89 10.88 18.53
CA MET A 234 -17.58 10.28 19.67
C MET A 234 -16.94 10.69 21.00
N VAL A 235 -15.61 10.70 21.10
CA VAL A 235 -14.89 11.18 22.29
C VAL A 235 -15.16 12.68 22.50
N ASN A 236 -15.13 13.48 21.44
CA ASN A 236 -15.43 14.91 21.47
C ASN A 236 -16.84 15.19 21.97
N ALA A 237 -17.79 14.32 21.67
CA ALA A 237 -19.17 14.37 22.16
C ALA A 237 -19.34 13.82 23.60
N GLY A 238 -18.27 13.37 24.25
CA GLY A 238 -18.32 12.81 25.61
C GLY A 238 -18.93 11.39 25.70
N LEU A 239 -18.99 10.66 24.60
CA LEU A 239 -19.62 9.34 24.53
C LEU A 239 -18.70 8.19 24.98
N GLY A 240 -17.48 8.50 25.40
CA GLY A 240 -16.54 7.53 25.92
C GLY A 240 -15.09 7.98 25.77
N ILE A 241 -14.18 7.05 26.10
CA ILE A 241 -12.74 7.24 26.09
C ILE A 241 -12.15 6.38 24.98
N SER A 242 -11.12 6.87 24.31
CA SER A 242 -10.36 6.05 23.36
C SER A 242 -8.89 5.98 23.73
N VAL A 243 -8.18 5.02 23.15
CA VAL A 243 -6.71 4.91 23.24
C VAL A 243 -6.14 4.76 21.85
N MET A 244 -5.26 5.67 21.47
CA MET A 244 -4.63 5.65 20.16
C MET A 244 -3.23 6.29 20.20
N ALA A 245 -2.51 6.24 19.10
CA ALA A 245 -1.20 6.87 19.04
C ALA A 245 -1.30 8.39 19.14
N ASP A 246 -0.34 9.00 19.79
CA ASP A 246 -0.24 10.45 19.99
C ASP A 246 -0.29 11.23 18.67
N TRP A 247 0.50 10.82 17.68
CA TRP A 247 0.56 11.47 16.36
C TRP A 247 -0.76 11.38 15.57
N ILE A 248 -1.60 10.38 15.87
CA ILE A 248 -2.94 10.24 15.24
C ILE A 248 -3.89 11.32 15.77
N VAL A 249 -3.80 11.67 17.04
CA VAL A 249 -4.71 12.60 17.74
C VAL A 249 -4.30 14.04 17.53
N GLU A 250 -3.01 14.31 17.39
CA GLU A 250 -2.43 15.66 17.33
C GLU A 250 -3.17 16.63 16.39
N PRO A 251 -3.55 16.25 15.15
CA PRO A 251 -4.26 17.15 14.25
C PRO A 251 -5.62 17.62 14.75
N TYR A 252 -6.26 16.86 15.65
CA TYR A 252 -7.60 17.13 16.16
C TYR A 252 -7.62 17.98 17.41
N LEU A 253 -6.51 18.07 18.16
CA LEU A 253 -6.45 18.73 19.47
C LEU A 253 -6.82 20.22 19.42
N LYS A 254 -6.52 20.91 18.31
CA LYS A 254 -6.77 22.36 18.18
C LYS A 254 -8.26 22.71 18.06
N ASN A 255 -9.06 21.84 17.46
CA ASN A 255 -10.42 22.15 17.02
C ASN A 255 -11.49 21.25 17.66
N ARG A 256 -11.15 20.50 18.71
CA ARG A 256 -12.06 19.59 19.40
C ARG A 256 -11.95 19.77 20.91
N ASN A 257 -13.03 19.45 21.61
CA ASN A 257 -13.10 19.48 23.07
C ASN A 257 -12.50 18.18 23.67
N ILE A 258 -11.29 17.82 23.23
CA ILE A 258 -10.58 16.63 23.69
C ILE A 258 -9.22 16.99 24.27
N VAL A 259 -8.71 16.12 25.12
CA VAL A 259 -7.36 16.16 25.67
C VAL A 259 -6.72 14.77 25.58
N THR A 260 -5.43 14.74 25.41
CA THR A 260 -4.65 13.50 25.50
C THR A 260 -4.01 13.39 26.88
N LYS A 261 -4.03 12.18 27.42
CA LYS A 261 -3.33 11.87 28.67
C LYS A 261 -2.39 10.69 28.45
N PRO A 262 -1.16 10.77 28.96
CA PRO A 262 -0.23 9.65 28.85
C PRO A 262 -0.81 8.42 29.55
N MET A 263 -0.55 7.26 28.96
CA MET A 263 -0.82 5.98 29.59
C MET A 263 0.36 5.58 30.48
N HIS A 264 0.08 4.85 31.56
CA HIS A 264 1.12 4.34 32.45
C HIS A 264 2.19 3.54 31.69
N HIS A 265 3.41 3.51 32.18
CA HIS A 265 4.61 2.93 31.55
C HIS A 265 4.49 1.48 31.05
N SER A 266 3.50 0.72 31.55
CA SER A 266 3.21 -0.63 31.04
C SER A 266 2.61 -0.66 29.63
N VAL A 267 2.12 0.48 29.15
CA VAL A 267 1.61 0.63 27.77
C VAL A 267 2.74 1.17 26.91
N ALA A 268 3.60 0.26 26.45
CA ALA A 268 4.87 0.54 25.84
C ALA A 268 4.82 1.43 24.59
N ARG A 269 5.95 2.07 24.31
CA ARG A 269 6.26 2.61 22.97
C ARG A 269 6.17 1.51 21.94
N ARG A 270 5.65 1.85 20.78
CA ARG A 270 5.46 0.91 19.67
C ARG A 270 6.37 1.34 18.53
N ALA A 271 7.17 0.41 18.06
CA ALA A 271 8.03 0.64 16.92
C ALA A 271 7.27 0.44 15.60
N TRP A 272 7.55 1.30 14.63
CA TRP A 272 7.10 1.20 13.25
C TRP A 272 8.28 0.88 12.35
N PHE A 273 8.05 0.01 11.39
CA PHE A 273 9.06 -0.51 10.49
C PHE A 273 8.65 -0.31 9.04
N ALA A 274 9.63 0.00 8.18
CA ALA A 274 9.49 -0.22 6.76
C ALA A 274 9.92 -1.65 6.44
N ALA A 275 9.01 -2.43 5.92
CA ALA A 275 9.25 -3.80 5.45
C ALA A 275 9.45 -3.81 3.94
N THR A 276 10.48 -4.51 3.46
CA THR A 276 10.82 -4.61 2.03
C THR A 276 11.34 -6.01 1.71
N CYS A 277 11.06 -6.50 0.49
CA CYS A 277 11.66 -7.73 -0.05
C CYS A 277 12.78 -7.45 -1.06
N LYS A 278 12.88 -6.22 -1.56
CA LYS A 278 13.85 -5.78 -2.57
C LYS A 278 14.66 -4.60 -2.03
N GLN A 279 15.82 -4.35 -2.65
CA GLN A 279 16.67 -3.20 -2.34
C GLN A 279 17.06 -2.46 -3.62
N THR A 280 16.06 -1.88 -4.29
CA THR A 280 16.32 -0.99 -5.43
C THR A 280 16.71 0.40 -4.96
N PRO A 281 17.42 1.20 -5.76
CA PRO A 281 17.73 2.60 -5.42
C PRO A 281 16.46 3.40 -5.06
N ALA A 282 15.35 3.17 -5.76
CA ALA A 282 14.07 3.84 -5.48
C ALA A 282 13.57 3.54 -4.06
N ILE A 283 13.63 2.27 -3.62
CA ILE A 283 13.24 1.84 -2.28
C ILE A 283 14.17 2.49 -1.25
N LEU A 284 15.49 2.36 -1.42
CA LEU A 284 16.48 2.88 -0.47
C LEU A 284 16.36 4.39 -0.28
N ASN A 285 16.19 5.14 -1.36
CA ASN A 285 15.98 6.59 -1.33
C ASN A 285 14.69 6.97 -0.60
N PHE A 286 13.60 6.19 -0.76
CA PHE A 286 12.36 6.46 -0.05
C PHE A 286 12.47 6.15 1.45
N LEU A 287 13.18 5.08 1.82
CA LEU A 287 13.49 4.76 3.22
C LEU A 287 14.31 5.88 3.88
N GLU A 288 15.26 6.46 3.15
CA GLU A 288 16.03 7.60 3.64
C GLU A 288 15.13 8.83 3.88
N CYS A 289 14.21 9.13 2.96
CA CYS A 289 13.25 10.21 3.16
C CYS A 289 12.35 9.98 4.39
N LEU A 290 11.91 8.73 4.62
CA LEU A 290 11.16 8.38 5.83
C LEU A 290 11.96 8.65 7.10
N LYS A 291 13.22 8.19 7.15
CA LYS A 291 14.11 8.42 8.30
C LYS A 291 14.37 9.90 8.56
N MET A 292 14.65 10.67 7.51
CA MET A 292 14.86 12.12 7.60
C MET A 292 13.63 12.83 8.17
N TYR A 293 12.43 12.50 7.68
CA TYR A 293 11.19 13.09 8.17
C TYR A 293 11.00 12.86 9.67
N PHE A 294 11.14 11.64 10.13
CA PHE A 294 10.95 11.29 11.55
C PHE A 294 12.12 11.71 12.45
N ALA A 295 13.27 12.01 11.88
CA ALA A 295 14.36 12.68 12.58
C ALA A 295 14.16 14.20 12.72
N GLY A 296 13.05 14.75 12.22
CA GLY A 296 12.74 16.20 12.29
C GLY A 296 13.52 17.04 11.27
N ALA A 297 14.02 16.43 10.19
CA ALA A 297 14.67 17.17 9.12
C ALA A 297 13.67 18.06 8.37
N ASP A 298 14.10 19.26 7.99
CA ASP A 298 13.27 20.13 7.15
C ASP A 298 13.09 19.54 5.75
N MET A 299 11.84 19.22 5.43
CA MET A 299 11.43 18.65 4.13
C MET A 299 10.97 19.75 3.15
N ASN A 300 11.19 21.03 3.45
CA ASN A 300 10.95 22.11 2.53
C ASN A 300 12.03 22.11 1.44
N VAL A 301 11.59 21.99 0.20
CA VAL A 301 12.48 21.97 -0.96
C VAL A 301 12.79 23.41 -1.34
N ASP A 302 14.01 23.86 -1.09
CA ASP A 302 14.49 25.13 -1.61
C ASP A 302 14.65 25.04 -3.14
N GLU A 303 14.22 26.08 -3.86
CA GLU A 303 14.31 26.14 -5.35
C GLU A 303 15.74 26.10 -5.89
N SER A 304 16.72 26.51 -5.07
CA SER A 304 18.13 26.46 -5.42
C SER A 304 18.66 25.00 -5.44
N GLU A 305 18.21 24.15 -4.51
CA GLU A 305 18.55 22.72 -4.48
C GLU A 305 17.96 21.94 -5.66
N LYS A 306 16.74 22.29 -6.12
CA LYS A 306 16.12 21.65 -7.30
C LYS A 306 17.01 21.71 -8.53
N LYS A 307 17.61 22.87 -8.81
CA LYS A 307 18.50 23.06 -9.97
C LYS A 307 19.78 22.24 -9.85
N SER A 308 20.34 22.12 -8.65
CA SER A 308 21.55 21.33 -8.39
C SER A 308 21.30 19.82 -8.56
N ILE A 309 20.15 19.32 -8.07
CA ILE A 309 19.78 17.89 -8.13
C ILE A 309 19.46 17.46 -9.57
N ILE A 310 18.74 18.29 -10.34
CA ILE A 310 18.46 18.03 -11.77
C ILE A 310 19.76 17.90 -12.54
N LYS A 311 20.74 18.77 -12.24
CA LYS A 311 22.05 18.76 -12.89
C LYS A 311 22.88 17.52 -12.50
N ALA A 312 22.84 17.12 -11.24
CA ALA A 312 23.51 15.90 -10.75
C ALA A 312 22.90 14.63 -11.36
N HIS A 313 21.57 14.58 -11.48
CA HIS A 313 20.86 13.43 -12.06
C HIS A 313 21.11 13.29 -13.57
N ALA A 314 21.18 14.40 -14.31
CA ALA A 314 21.55 14.40 -15.72
C ALA A 314 22.98 13.87 -15.95
N ILE A 315 23.92 14.21 -15.04
CA ILE A 315 25.31 13.72 -15.09
C ILE A 315 25.36 12.21 -14.77
N GLN A 316 24.52 11.73 -13.87
CA GLN A 316 24.45 10.31 -13.49
C GLN A 316 23.85 9.44 -14.60
N LEU A 317 22.83 9.94 -15.30
CA LEU A 317 22.24 9.30 -16.48
C LEU A 317 23.25 9.23 -17.65
N GLN A 318 24.08 10.25 -17.86
CA GLN A 318 25.15 10.19 -18.86
C GLN A 318 26.24 9.16 -18.53
N LYS A 319 26.51 8.89 -17.25
CA LYS A 319 27.49 7.88 -16.80
C LYS A 319 26.96 6.44 -16.83
N SER A 320 25.64 6.25 -16.88
CA SER A 320 25.01 4.92 -16.90
C SER A 320 24.75 4.36 -18.31
N VAL A 321 25.10 5.10 -19.37
CA VAL A 321 25.08 4.60 -20.74
C VAL A 321 26.40 3.85 -21.00
N PRO A 322 26.39 2.54 -21.28
CA PRO A 322 27.62 1.82 -21.63
C PRO A 322 28.25 2.43 -22.89
N GLU A 323 29.56 2.66 -22.86
CA GLU A 323 30.35 3.25 -23.96
C GLU A 323 30.31 2.45 -25.30
N ASN A 324 29.64 1.32 -25.36
CA ASN A 324 29.57 0.45 -26.54
C ASN A 324 28.37 0.67 -27.47
N ILE A 325 27.61 1.76 -27.31
CA ILE A 325 26.55 2.13 -28.26
C ILE A 325 26.81 3.54 -28.79
N MET A 326 27.88 3.71 -29.50
CA MET A 326 28.07 4.80 -30.50
C MET A 326 29.12 4.35 -31.54
N PRO A 327 28.75 4.19 -32.84
CA PRO A 327 28.96 5.29 -33.76
C PRO A 327 27.80 5.44 -34.77
N GLY A 328 27.28 6.63 -34.89
CA GLY A 328 26.48 6.96 -36.07
C GLY A 328 25.24 7.80 -35.88
N ILE A 329 25.19 8.76 -34.94
CA ILE A 329 24.23 9.90 -35.03
C ILE A 329 24.87 11.12 -34.34
N LEU A 330 25.81 11.74 -35.02
CA LEU A 330 26.21 13.12 -34.73
C LEU A 330 25.87 13.95 -35.96
N GLY A 331 24.80 14.70 -35.86
CA GLY A 331 24.41 15.68 -36.86
C GLY A 331 23.00 16.19 -36.61
N THR A 332 22.82 17.03 -35.61
CA THR A 332 21.97 18.23 -35.65
C THR A 332 21.94 18.88 -34.28
N GLU A 333 22.32 20.13 -34.22
CA GLU A 333 22.27 21.03 -33.07
C GLU A 333 20.87 21.07 -32.45
N ILE A 334 20.77 20.76 -31.17
CA ILE A 334 19.56 21.03 -30.38
C ILE A 334 19.76 22.37 -29.67
N LEU A 335 19.23 23.43 -30.24
CA LEU A 335 19.04 24.70 -29.58
C LEU A 335 17.98 24.56 -28.45
N PRO A 336 18.15 25.20 -27.30
CA PRO A 336 17.18 25.16 -26.22
C PRO A 336 15.88 25.88 -26.63
N PRO A 337 14.69 25.42 -26.27
CA PRO A 337 13.44 26.09 -26.55
C PRO A 337 13.35 27.39 -25.75
N THR A 338 13.24 28.50 -26.47
CA THR A 338 12.93 29.82 -25.95
C THR A 338 11.54 29.83 -25.30
N ALA A 339 11.47 30.48 -24.14
CA ALA A 339 10.24 30.74 -23.41
C ALA A 339 9.34 31.71 -24.21
N GLN A 340 8.44 31.18 -25.04
CA GLN A 340 7.25 31.88 -25.51
C GLN A 340 6.16 30.86 -25.91
N GLY A 341 5.00 30.92 -25.22
CA GLY A 341 3.79 30.26 -25.67
C GLY A 341 3.04 29.44 -24.65
N PHE A 342 2.60 30.03 -23.53
CA PHE A 342 1.40 29.55 -22.84
C PHE A 342 0.53 30.77 -22.47
N LYS A 343 -0.28 31.19 -23.43
CA LYS A 343 -1.53 31.93 -23.18
C LYS A 343 -2.67 31.06 -23.72
N ASN A 344 -3.72 30.98 -22.91
CA ASN A 344 -5.05 30.46 -23.19
C ASN A 344 -5.24 28.92 -23.08
N TYR A 345 -5.76 28.49 -21.92
CA TYR A 345 -7.04 27.75 -21.87
C TYR A 345 -7.65 27.94 -20.47
N GLN A 346 -8.63 28.83 -20.39
CA GLN A 346 -9.69 28.82 -19.38
C GLN A 346 -10.70 27.76 -19.83
N TYR A 347 -10.97 26.81 -18.98
CA TYR A 347 -12.27 26.32 -18.50
C TYR A 347 -12.01 25.22 -17.46
#